data_c73910db454840a9f78ec51fc1b0ac12
#
_entry.id   c73910db454840a9f78ec51fc1b0ac12
#
_cell.length_a   1.000
_cell.length_b   1.000
_cell.length_c   1.000
_cell.angle_alpha   90.00
_cell.angle_beta   90.00
_cell.angle_gamma   90.00
#
_symmetry.space_group_name_H-M   'P 1'
#
loop_
_entity.id
_entity.type
_entity.pdbx_description
1 polymer ?
#
loop_
_entity_poly.entity_id
_entity_poly.type
_entity_poly.pdbx_seq_one_letter_code
_entity_poly.pdbx_strand_id
1 'polypeptide(L)'
;MKAGFIGLGSMGWHMAGHLARKNQLAAVWNRSGGTAQKFSAEFGVHAVARPADLWSECEAVILCVTADAQVLEMADALATPAARGKLVIDTSTVARETAIEAAARLKKV
;
A
#
# COMPACT_ATOMS: atom_id res chain seq x y z
N MET A 1 -2.06 3.30 15.90
CA MET A 1 -2.62 3.22 14.54
C MET A 1 -1.82 2.23 13.71
N LYS A 2 -2.49 1.35 12.99
CA LYS A 2 -1.83 0.38 12.11
C LYS A 2 -1.93 0.84 10.67
N ALA A 3 -0.93 0.48 9.87
CA ALA A 3 -0.86 0.84 8.46
C ALA A 3 -1.19 -0.36 7.57
N GLY A 4 -1.64 -0.08 6.35
CA GLY A 4 -1.69 -1.05 5.27
C GLY A 4 -0.45 -0.88 4.40
N PHE A 5 -0.06 -1.91 3.66
CA PHE A 5 1.14 -1.86 2.84
C PHE A 5 0.88 -2.43 1.45
N ILE A 6 1.32 -1.72 0.43
CA ILE A 6 1.24 -2.15 -0.97
C ILE A 6 2.64 -2.27 -1.54
N GLY A 7 2.95 -3.43 -2.11
CA GLY A 7 4.22 -3.68 -2.77
C GLY A 7 5.19 -4.46 -1.90
N LEU A 8 5.24 -5.77 -2.12
CA LEU A 8 6.05 -6.69 -1.32
C LEU A 8 7.24 -7.23 -2.11
N GLY A 9 7.88 -6.36 -2.90
CA GLY A 9 9.17 -6.68 -3.52
C GLY A 9 10.27 -6.72 -2.45
N SER A 10 11.55 -6.79 -2.88
CA SER A 10 12.67 -6.95 -1.94
C SER A 10 12.64 -5.92 -0.81
N MET A 11 12.53 -4.64 -1.14
CA MET A 11 12.52 -3.57 -0.15
C MET A 11 11.20 -3.55 0.64
N GLY A 12 10.07 -3.65 -0.08
CA GLY A 12 8.76 -3.61 0.56
C GLY A 12 8.55 -4.74 1.54
N TRP A 13 9.02 -5.95 1.21
CA TRP A 13 8.92 -7.09 2.12
C TRP A 13 9.59 -6.81 3.46
N HIS A 14 10.81 -6.26 3.42
CA HIS A 14 11.55 -5.93 4.65
C HIS A 14 10.86 -4.84 5.46
N MET A 15 10.39 -3.79 4.80
CA MET A 15 9.69 -2.69 5.47
C MET A 15 8.40 -3.18 6.11
N ALA A 16 7.58 -3.90 5.36
CA ALA A 16 6.31 -4.42 5.86
C ALA A 16 6.54 -5.43 6.98
N GLY A 17 7.54 -6.30 6.85
CA GLY A 17 7.90 -7.26 7.88
C GLY A 17 8.32 -6.60 9.18
N HIS A 18 9.06 -5.50 9.08
CA HIS A 18 9.46 -4.73 10.25
C HIS A 18 8.23 -4.16 10.98
N LEU A 19 7.29 -3.60 10.23
CA LEU A 19 6.04 -3.10 10.80
C LEU A 19 5.22 -4.21 11.44
N ALA A 20 5.16 -5.38 10.80
CA ALA A 20 4.43 -6.53 11.33
C ALA A 20 5.00 -6.99 12.67
N ARG A 21 6.34 -7.04 12.77
CA ARG A 21 7.00 -7.46 14.02
C ARG A 21 6.72 -6.49 15.16
N LYS A 22 6.47 -5.22 14.85
CA LYS A 22 6.12 -4.20 15.85
C LYS A 22 4.62 -4.05 16.06
N ASN A 23 3.84 -4.95 15.47
CA ASN A 23 2.37 -4.93 15.55
C ASN A 23 1.77 -3.62 15.04
N GLN A 24 2.37 -3.06 13.98
CA GLN A 24 1.95 -1.80 13.37
C GLN A 24 1.40 -1.98 11.96
N LEU A 25 1.23 -3.23 11.51
CA LEU A 25 0.73 -3.55 10.17
C LEU A 25 -0.61 -4.25 10.27
N ALA A 26 -1.63 -3.66 9.63
CA ALA A 26 -2.99 -4.22 9.65
C ALA A 26 -3.22 -5.21 8.53
N ALA A 27 -2.79 -4.88 7.31
CA ALA A 27 -3.05 -5.70 6.13
C ALA A 27 -2.09 -5.32 5.01
N VAL A 28 -2.00 -6.19 4.01
CA VAL A 28 -1.12 -5.98 2.84
C VAL A 28 -1.86 -6.28 1.54
N TRP A 29 -1.35 -5.70 0.46
CA TRP A 29 -1.74 -6.07 -0.89
C TRP A 29 -0.48 -6.08 -1.77
N ASN A 30 -0.41 -7.03 -2.69
CA ASN A 30 0.65 -7.09 -3.69
C ASN A 30 0.05 -7.56 -5.01
N ARG A 31 0.56 -7.06 -6.12
CA ARG A 31 0.10 -7.45 -7.45
C ARG A 31 0.20 -8.97 -7.64
N SER A 32 1.32 -9.57 -7.23
CA SER A 32 1.46 -11.02 -7.18
C SER A 32 0.77 -11.55 -5.93
N GLY A 33 -0.37 -12.21 -6.12
CA GLY A 33 -1.13 -12.79 -5.02
C GLY A 33 -0.37 -13.86 -4.26
N GLY A 34 0.50 -14.61 -4.95
CA GLY A 34 1.32 -15.62 -4.31
C GLY A 34 2.29 -15.01 -3.30
N THR A 35 2.90 -13.88 -3.63
CA THR A 35 3.79 -13.17 -2.71
C THR A 35 3.03 -12.66 -1.50
N ALA A 36 1.83 -12.10 -1.70
CA ALA A 36 1.00 -11.61 -0.61
C ALA A 36 0.62 -12.75 0.34
N GLN A 37 0.29 -13.93 -0.21
CA GLN A 37 -0.07 -15.09 0.61
C GLN A 37 1.12 -15.59 1.42
N LYS A 38 2.33 -15.59 0.86
CA LYS A 38 3.53 -15.97 1.59
C LYS A 38 3.78 -15.00 2.75
N PHE A 39 3.61 -13.71 2.52
CA PHE A 39 3.76 -12.71 3.56
C PHE A 39 2.73 -12.93 4.67
N SER A 40 1.47 -13.15 4.29
CA SER A 40 0.39 -13.40 5.23
C SER A 40 0.69 -14.61 6.10
N ALA A 41 1.19 -15.70 5.50
CA ALA A 41 1.52 -16.91 6.23
C ALA A 41 2.68 -16.72 7.21
N GLU A 42 3.69 -15.94 6.82
CA GLU A 42 4.86 -15.73 7.65
C GLU A 42 4.60 -14.78 8.82
N PHE A 43 3.87 -13.70 8.58
CA PHE A 43 3.69 -12.63 9.57
C PHE A 43 2.32 -12.60 10.23
N GLY A 44 1.39 -13.43 9.78
CA GLY A 44 0.05 -13.47 10.35
C GLY A 44 -0.78 -12.22 10.07
N VAL A 45 -0.53 -11.55 8.95
CA VAL A 45 -1.20 -10.31 8.55
C VAL A 45 -2.14 -10.60 7.38
N HIS A 46 -3.32 -9.99 7.38
CA HIS A 46 -4.33 -10.20 6.34
C HIS A 46 -3.84 -9.69 4.98
N ALA A 47 -3.96 -10.52 3.95
CA ALA A 47 -3.72 -10.11 2.56
C ALA A 47 -5.06 -9.86 1.89
N VAL A 48 -5.34 -8.60 1.54
CA VAL A 48 -6.65 -8.24 0.96
C VAL A 48 -6.68 -8.53 -0.54
N ALA A 49 -7.88 -8.68 -1.08
CA ALA A 49 -8.08 -9.03 -2.48
C ALA A 49 -7.84 -7.85 -3.43
N ARG A 50 -8.16 -6.63 -3.00
CA ARG A 50 -8.01 -5.41 -3.81
C ARG A 50 -7.37 -4.31 -2.98
N PRO A 51 -6.61 -3.39 -3.62
CA PRO A 51 -5.94 -2.31 -2.87
C PRO A 51 -6.90 -1.49 -2.01
N ALA A 52 -8.06 -1.13 -2.54
CA ALA A 52 -9.03 -0.31 -1.82
C ALA A 52 -9.59 -0.99 -0.56
N ASP A 53 -9.52 -2.31 -0.48
CA ASP A 53 -9.99 -3.05 0.70
C ASP A 53 -9.13 -2.75 1.93
N LEU A 54 -7.92 -2.21 1.75
CA LEU A 54 -7.08 -1.80 2.87
C LEU A 54 -7.75 -0.71 3.72
N TRP A 55 -8.56 0.15 3.11
CA TRP A 55 -9.18 1.27 3.83
C TRP A 55 -10.14 0.83 4.93
N SER A 56 -10.64 -0.38 4.87
CA SER A 56 -11.50 -0.90 5.96
C SER A 56 -10.68 -1.38 7.16
N GLU A 57 -9.36 -1.51 7.04
CA GLU A 57 -8.51 -2.08 8.07
C GLU A 57 -7.45 -1.12 8.60
N CYS A 58 -7.26 0.04 7.96
CA CYS A 58 -6.21 0.98 8.36
C CYS A 58 -6.56 2.41 8.03
N GLU A 59 -5.81 3.36 8.64
CA GLU A 59 -5.95 4.79 8.40
C GLU A 59 -4.88 5.32 7.44
N ALA A 60 -3.81 4.57 7.24
CA ALA A 60 -2.71 4.96 6.36
C ALA A 60 -2.27 3.77 5.52
N VAL A 61 -1.95 4.02 4.26
CA VAL A 61 -1.42 3.00 3.36
C VAL A 61 -0.04 3.46 2.88
N ILE A 62 0.93 2.56 2.96
CA ILE A 62 2.29 2.80 2.50
C ILE A 62 2.48 2.11 1.16
N LEU A 63 2.94 2.87 0.15
CA LEU A 63 3.24 2.34 -1.18
C LEU A 63 4.74 2.11 -1.33
N CYS A 64 5.13 0.94 -1.84
CA CYS A 64 6.51 0.65 -2.20
C CYS A 64 6.50 -0.18 -3.49
N VAL A 65 6.33 0.48 -4.62
CA VAL A 65 6.27 -0.15 -5.94
C VAL A 65 7.45 0.34 -6.80
N THR A 66 7.71 -0.33 -7.92
CA THR A 66 8.97 -0.15 -8.64
C THR A 66 8.87 0.68 -9.92
N ALA A 67 7.67 1.03 -10.37
CA ALA A 67 7.49 1.76 -11.63
C ALA A 67 6.50 2.90 -11.47
N ASP A 68 6.73 3.98 -12.24
CA ASP A 68 5.86 5.16 -12.22
C ASP A 68 4.41 4.79 -12.53
N ALA A 69 4.18 3.94 -13.54
CA ALA A 69 2.85 3.50 -13.90
C ALA A 69 2.13 2.81 -12.74
N GLN A 70 2.88 2.05 -11.92
CA GLN A 70 2.32 1.37 -10.77
C GLN A 70 1.88 2.34 -9.67
N VAL A 71 2.64 3.42 -9.46
CA VAL A 71 2.26 4.46 -8.50
C VAL A 71 0.94 5.10 -8.91
N LEU A 72 0.80 5.45 -10.19
CA LEU A 72 -0.42 6.08 -10.70
C LEU A 72 -1.60 5.11 -10.63
N GLU A 73 -1.39 3.85 -10.99
CA GLU A 73 -2.41 2.82 -10.90
C GLU A 73 -2.92 2.66 -9.47
N MET A 74 -2.00 2.63 -8.50
CA MET A 74 -2.38 2.48 -7.10
C MET A 74 -3.08 3.73 -6.56
N ALA A 75 -2.66 4.92 -6.99
CA ALA A 75 -3.35 6.15 -6.64
C ALA A 75 -4.82 6.09 -7.09
N ASP A 76 -5.06 5.66 -8.32
CA ASP A 76 -6.43 5.51 -8.83
C ASP A 76 -7.21 4.43 -8.06
N ALA A 77 -6.57 3.29 -7.78
CA ALA A 77 -7.22 2.19 -7.07
C ALA A 77 -7.60 2.58 -5.64
N LEU A 78 -6.80 3.43 -4.98
CA LEU A 78 -7.05 3.87 -3.62
C LEU A 78 -7.98 5.08 -3.54
N ALA A 79 -8.19 5.79 -4.64
CA ALA A 79 -9.01 7.01 -4.68
C ALA A 79 -10.50 6.69 -4.70
N THR A 80 -10.99 6.13 -3.62
CA THR A 80 -12.40 5.79 -3.42
C THR A 80 -12.96 6.61 -2.27
N PRO A 81 -14.31 6.71 -2.10
CA PRO A 81 -14.87 7.44 -0.97
C PRO A 81 -14.36 6.97 0.40
N ALA A 82 -13.96 5.69 0.51
CA ALA A 82 -13.39 5.16 1.75
C ALA A 82 -12.05 5.79 2.13
N ALA A 83 -11.37 6.45 1.16
CA ALA A 83 -10.08 7.09 1.41
C ALA A 83 -10.18 8.45 2.09
N ARG A 84 -11.37 9.00 2.22
CA ARG A 84 -11.55 10.34 2.82
C ARG A 84 -11.00 10.38 4.24
N GLY A 85 -10.19 11.41 4.50
CA GLY A 85 -9.60 11.60 5.83
C GLY A 85 -8.45 10.64 6.13
N LYS A 86 -8.02 9.84 5.15
CA LYS A 86 -6.95 8.87 5.33
C LYS A 86 -5.67 9.34 4.67
N LEU A 87 -4.57 8.64 4.91
CA LEU A 87 -3.24 9.04 4.47
C LEU A 87 -2.61 8.00 3.56
N VAL A 88 -1.97 8.45 2.48
CA VAL A 88 -1.14 7.59 1.63
C VAL A 88 0.30 8.09 1.73
N ILE A 89 1.21 7.19 2.06
CA ILE A 89 2.64 7.48 2.16
C ILE A 89 3.35 6.73 1.02
N ASP A 90 3.93 7.48 0.10
CA ASP A 90 4.63 6.88 -1.04
C ASP A 90 6.12 6.84 -0.77
N THR A 91 6.66 5.63 -0.64
CA THR A 91 8.09 5.39 -0.44
C THR A 91 8.75 4.90 -1.73
N SER A 92 8.00 4.89 -2.84
CA SER A 92 8.50 4.39 -4.12
C SER A 92 9.52 5.36 -4.72
N THR A 93 10.50 4.81 -5.44
CA THR A 93 11.48 5.62 -6.18
C THR A 93 10.92 5.89 -7.57
N VAL A 94 10.31 7.06 -7.75
CA VAL A 94 9.66 7.45 -9.02
C VAL A 94 9.99 8.90 -9.36
N ALA A 95 9.67 9.29 -10.59
CA ALA A 95 9.88 10.66 -11.05
C ALA A 95 9.02 11.64 -10.23
N ARG A 96 9.52 12.86 -10.07
CA ARG A 96 8.81 13.91 -9.32
C ARG A 96 7.42 14.19 -9.90
N GLU A 97 7.33 14.22 -11.23
CA GLU A 97 6.06 14.48 -11.94
C GLU A 97 5.03 13.39 -11.63
N THR A 98 5.48 12.14 -11.52
CA THR A 98 4.61 11.01 -11.18
C THR A 98 4.07 11.16 -9.77
N ALA A 99 4.91 11.55 -8.81
CA ALA A 99 4.48 11.75 -7.43
C ALA A 99 3.45 12.88 -7.34
N ILE A 100 3.65 13.96 -8.08
CA ILE A 100 2.71 15.09 -8.12
C ILE A 100 1.37 14.64 -8.70
N GLU A 101 1.37 13.89 -9.80
CA GLU A 101 0.16 13.38 -10.43
C GLU A 101 -0.60 12.42 -9.52
N ALA A 102 0.12 11.54 -8.83
CA ALA A 102 -0.49 10.61 -7.89
C ALA A 102 -1.21 11.36 -6.77
N ALA A 103 -0.58 12.39 -6.22
CA ALA A 103 -1.20 13.22 -5.19
C ALA A 103 -2.46 13.90 -5.70
N ALA A 104 -2.44 14.39 -6.94
CA ALA A 104 -3.59 15.06 -7.56
C ALA A 104 -4.77 14.09 -7.73
N ARG A 105 -4.50 12.85 -8.12
CA ARG A 105 -5.55 11.83 -8.27
C ARG A 105 -6.21 11.49 -6.94
N LEU A 106 -5.42 11.41 -5.88
CA LEU A 106 -5.94 11.11 -4.54
C LEU A 106 -6.74 12.27 -3.95
N LYS A 107 -6.42 13.50 -4.30
CA LYS A 107 -7.15 14.69 -3.82
C LYS A 107 -8.58 14.78 -4.32
N LYS A 108 -8.96 14.00 -5.33
CA LYS A 108 -10.31 14.02 -5.88
C LYS A 108 -11.35 13.35 -4.97
N VAL A 109 -10.92 12.73 -3.89
CA VAL A 109 -11.82 12.04 -2.94
C VAL A 109 -11.81 12.65 -1.52
#